data_ff5ccc28f4ca880bdb9aa1cce0618860
#
_entry.id   ff5ccc28f4ca880bdb9aa1cce0618860
#
_cell.length_a   1.000
_cell.length_b   1.000
_cell.length_c   1.000
_cell.angle_alpha   90.00
_cell.angle_beta   90.00
_cell.angle_gamma   90.00
#
_symmetry.space_group_name_H-M   'P 1'
#
loop_
_entity.id
_entity.type
_entity.pdbx_description
1 polymer ?
#
loop_
_entity_poly.entity_id
_entity_poly.type
_entity_poly.pdbx_seq_one_letter_code
_entity_poly.pdbx_strand_id
1 'polypeptide(L)'
;LKRNGMNHLPQNAKTRTVLPKRYEKQVPGHQIQVDMKFLNFMGAEGKKIRRFQYTAVDDATPIRARKICPRHTQENAIRFIDHEISKFPFRIHTIRTDNGHEFQAKFHWHVEDLGIRHIYNRPRSPTLNGKVERSHATDDIEFYQLLTYVLMGLCVGKLLMRYFEKG
;
A
#
# COMPACT_ATOMS: atom_id res chain seq x y z
N LEU A 1 -1.36 -3.05 -55.38
CA LEU A 1 -2.39 -3.30 -54.37
C LEU A 1 -3.79 -2.89 -54.85
N LYS A 2 -3.92 -1.76 -55.59
CA LYS A 2 -5.20 -1.32 -56.16
C LYS A 2 -5.77 -2.30 -57.21
N ARG A 3 -4.91 -3.03 -57.90
CA ARG A 3 -5.31 -3.98 -59.00
C ARG A 3 -6.05 -5.21 -58.50
N ASN A 4 -5.92 -5.60 -57.22
CA ASN A 4 -6.49 -6.81 -56.66
C ASN A 4 -7.61 -6.53 -55.62
N GLY A 5 -8.20 -5.35 -55.62
CA GLY A 5 -9.27 -4.99 -54.69
C GLY A 5 -8.87 -4.92 -53.19
N MET A 6 -7.57 -5.07 -52.87
CA MET A 6 -7.06 -5.01 -51.48
C MET A 6 -6.68 -3.60 -51.09
N ASN A 7 -7.65 -2.68 -51.17
CA ASN A 7 -7.44 -1.27 -50.82
C ASN A 7 -7.36 -1.01 -49.31
N HIS A 8 -7.79 -1.97 -48.52
CA HIS A 8 -7.77 -1.84 -47.05
C HIS A 8 -7.14 -3.12 -46.43
N LEU A 9 -6.21 -2.91 -45.50
CA LEU A 9 -5.80 -3.99 -44.62
C LEU A 9 -7.03 -4.47 -43.84
N PRO A 10 -7.22 -5.77 -43.64
CA PRO A 10 -8.29 -6.27 -42.81
C PRO A 10 -8.14 -5.62 -41.43
N GLN A 11 -9.16 -4.86 -41.02
CA GLN A 11 -9.18 -4.32 -39.65
C GLN A 11 -9.22 -5.54 -38.73
N ASN A 12 -8.17 -5.71 -37.95
CA ASN A 12 -8.18 -6.70 -36.88
C ASN A 12 -9.46 -6.49 -36.07
N ALA A 13 -10.31 -7.50 -36.04
CA ALA A 13 -11.50 -7.50 -35.22
C ALA A 13 -11.06 -7.04 -33.82
N LYS A 14 -11.64 -5.94 -33.33
CA LYS A 14 -11.33 -5.42 -32.00
C LYS A 14 -11.50 -6.58 -31.05
N THR A 15 -10.37 -7.15 -30.60
CA THR A 15 -10.37 -8.19 -29.60
C THR A 15 -11.15 -7.62 -28.41
N ARG A 16 -12.29 -8.23 -28.11
CA ARG A 16 -13.08 -7.82 -26.93
C ARG A 16 -12.12 -7.84 -25.76
N THR A 17 -11.78 -6.68 -25.25
CA THR A 17 -10.96 -6.58 -24.04
C THR A 17 -11.79 -7.20 -22.93
N VAL A 18 -11.49 -8.44 -22.59
CA VAL A 18 -12.08 -9.10 -21.44
C VAL A 18 -11.58 -8.29 -20.26
N LEU A 19 -12.45 -7.49 -19.67
CA LEU A 19 -12.12 -6.74 -18.45
C LEU A 19 -11.65 -7.78 -17.44
N PRO A 20 -10.46 -7.62 -16.86
CA PRO A 20 -9.95 -8.54 -15.87
C PRO A 20 -10.97 -8.66 -14.75
N LYS A 21 -11.39 -9.89 -14.45
CA LYS A 21 -12.30 -10.17 -13.34
C LYS A 21 -11.70 -9.50 -12.10
N ARG A 22 -12.47 -8.61 -11.48
CA ARG A 22 -12.10 -7.95 -10.23
C ARG A 22 -11.86 -9.04 -9.20
N TYR A 23 -10.61 -9.19 -8.79
CA TYR A 23 -10.23 -10.16 -7.78
C TYR A 23 -10.44 -9.52 -6.40
N GLU A 24 -11.61 -9.75 -5.84
CA GLU A 24 -11.94 -9.31 -4.47
C GLU A 24 -12.31 -10.53 -3.63
N LYS A 25 -11.73 -10.62 -2.45
CA LYS A 25 -12.17 -11.60 -1.46
C LYS A 25 -13.48 -11.12 -0.83
N GLN A 26 -14.37 -12.04 -0.54
CA GLN A 26 -15.70 -11.71 0.02
C GLN A 26 -15.76 -11.85 1.54
N VAL A 27 -14.79 -12.54 2.14
CA VAL A 27 -14.74 -12.80 3.58
C VAL A 27 -13.74 -11.86 4.24
N PRO A 28 -14.15 -11.05 5.22
CA PRO A 28 -13.25 -10.19 5.99
C PRO A 28 -12.12 -11.00 6.63
N GLY A 29 -10.90 -10.46 6.60
CA GLY A 29 -9.71 -11.11 7.14
C GLY A 29 -9.16 -12.26 6.30
N HIS A 30 -9.84 -12.68 5.22
CA HIS A 30 -9.31 -13.74 4.37
C HIS A 30 -7.95 -13.36 3.78
N GLN A 31 -7.78 -12.10 3.38
CA GLN A 31 -6.54 -11.58 2.86
C GLN A 31 -6.38 -10.09 3.16
N ILE A 32 -5.27 -9.74 3.80
CA ILE A 32 -4.84 -8.37 4.03
C ILE A 32 -3.69 -8.04 3.07
N GLN A 33 -3.79 -6.92 2.37
CA GLN A 33 -2.69 -6.39 1.58
C GLN A 33 -1.88 -5.43 2.45
N VAL A 34 -0.58 -5.66 2.55
CA VAL A 34 0.35 -4.82 3.30
C VAL A 34 1.38 -4.23 2.35
N ASP A 35 1.58 -2.93 2.45
CA ASP A 35 2.52 -2.19 1.61
C ASP A 35 3.20 -1.08 2.41
N MET A 36 4.33 -0.58 1.90
CA MET A 36 5.10 0.49 2.51
C MET A 36 5.30 1.64 1.52
N LYS A 37 5.02 2.86 1.96
CA LYS A 37 5.16 4.08 1.19
C LYS A 37 6.20 5.03 1.80
N PHE A 38 7.03 5.62 0.94
CA PHE A 38 7.95 6.68 1.33
C PHE A 38 7.21 8.00 1.50
N LEU A 39 7.43 8.67 2.64
CA LEU A 39 6.94 10.00 2.91
C LEU A 39 8.13 10.97 3.03
N ASN A 40 8.12 12.03 2.26
CA ASN A 40 9.14 13.06 2.31
C ASN A 40 8.51 14.37 2.81
N PHE A 41 9.00 14.86 3.93
CA PHE A 41 8.57 16.12 4.53
C PHE A 41 9.71 17.14 4.47
N MET A 42 9.33 18.42 4.47
CA MET A 42 10.28 19.51 4.67
C MET A 42 10.20 19.94 6.14
N GLY A 43 11.30 19.81 6.86
CA GLY A 43 11.41 20.32 8.24
C GLY A 43 11.52 21.84 8.29
N ALA A 44 11.41 22.40 9.50
CA ALA A 44 11.40 23.85 9.75
C ALA A 44 12.65 24.60 9.22
N GLU A 45 13.77 23.92 9.07
CA GLU A 45 15.04 24.46 8.55
C GLU A 45 15.28 24.12 7.07
N GLY A 46 14.24 23.72 6.32
CA GLY A 46 14.38 23.27 4.93
C GLY A 46 15.04 21.88 4.80
N LYS A 47 15.32 21.19 5.91
CA LYS A 47 15.91 19.86 5.91
C LYS A 47 14.86 18.82 5.51
N LYS A 48 15.19 17.98 4.52
CA LYS A 48 14.32 16.87 4.10
C LYS A 48 14.29 15.79 5.18
N ILE A 49 13.10 15.48 5.66
CA ILE A 49 12.83 14.40 6.61
C ILE A 49 12.10 13.28 5.86
N ARG A 50 12.69 12.07 5.84
CA ARG A 50 12.06 10.89 5.27
C ARG A 50 11.41 10.06 6.37
N ARG A 51 10.19 9.60 6.12
CA ARG A 51 9.43 8.67 6.96
C ARG A 51 8.85 7.56 6.09
N PHE A 52 8.36 6.51 6.72
CA PHE A 52 7.90 5.30 6.06
C PHE A 52 6.52 4.96 6.60
N GLN A 53 5.50 4.98 5.74
CA GLN A 53 4.15 4.60 6.10
C GLN A 53 3.92 3.14 5.74
N TYR A 54 3.70 2.32 6.73
CA TYR A 54 3.15 0.98 6.56
C TYR A 54 1.63 1.08 6.51
N THR A 55 1.01 0.37 5.59
CA THR A 55 -0.45 0.35 5.39
C THR A 55 -0.90 -1.07 5.21
N ALA A 56 -1.93 -1.48 5.95
CA ALA A 56 -2.61 -2.75 5.81
C ALA A 56 -4.08 -2.50 5.42
N VAL A 57 -4.56 -3.14 4.37
CA VAL A 57 -5.94 -2.99 3.85
C VAL A 57 -6.55 -4.37 3.69
N ASP A 58 -7.74 -4.56 4.24
CA ASP A 58 -8.49 -5.79 4.02
C ASP A 58 -9.05 -5.87 2.58
N ASP A 59 -8.99 -7.05 1.99
CA ASP A 59 -9.41 -7.24 0.60
C ASP A 59 -10.94 -7.27 0.45
N ALA A 60 -11.66 -7.65 1.51
CA ALA A 60 -13.13 -7.75 1.52
C ALA A 60 -13.82 -6.47 2.00
N THR A 61 -13.20 -5.74 2.92
CA THR A 61 -13.81 -4.56 3.57
C THR A 61 -12.98 -3.30 3.31
N PRO A 62 -13.52 -2.10 3.59
CA PRO A 62 -12.75 -0.86 3.54
C PRO A 62 -11.87 -0.64 4.79
N ILE A 63 -11.81 -1.61 5.71
CA ILE A 63 -11.02 -1.48 6.93
C ILE A 63 -9.54 -1.46 6.57
N ARG A 64 -8.88 -0.45 7.10
CA ARG A 64 -7.45 -0.25 6.90
C ARG A 64 -6.76 0.18 8.20
N ALA A 65 -5.50 -0.20 8.31
CA ALA A 65 -4.61 0.23 9.38
C ALA A 65 -3.37 0.87 8.78
N ARG A 66 -2.79 1.85 9.47
CA ARG A 66 -1.58 2.53 9.01
C ARG A 66 -0.75 3.02 10.17
N LYS A 67 0.57 2.99 9.97
CA LYS A 67 1.55 3.48 10.94
C LYS A 67 2.73 4.13 10.23
N ILE A 68 3.18 5.27 10.75
CA ILE A 68 4.37 5.95 10.23
C ILE A 68 5.56 5.61 11.13
N CYS A 69 6.64 5.15 10.51
CA CYS A 69 7.87 4.75 11.17
C CYS A 69 9.06 5.60 10.71
N PRO A 70 10.07 5.80 11.56
CA PRO A 70 11.27 6.58 11.21
C PRO A 70 12.21 5.84 10.26
N ARG A 71 12.17 4.52 10.24
CA ARG A 71 13.02 3.64 9.41
C ARG A 71 12.19 2.52 8.81
N HIS A 72 12.59 2.04 7.62
CA HIS A 72 11.96 0.89 7.00
C HIS A 72 12.86 -0.34 7.20
N THR A 73 12.54 -1.09 8.23
CA THR A 73 13.25 -2.30 8.63
C THR A 73 12.27 -3.41 8.86
N GLN A 74 12.76 -4.66 8.82
CA GLN A 74 11.93 -5.83 9.12
C GLN A 74 11.32 -5.76 10.52
N GLU A 75 12.07 -5.24 11.51
CA GLU A 75 11.59 -5.06 12.88
C GLU A 75 10.41 -4.07 12.96
N ASN A 76 10.44 -2.98 12.17
CA ASN A 76 9.33 -2.04 12.13
C ASN A 76 8.11 -2.63 11.41
N ALA A 77 8.31 -3.44 10.37
CA ALA A 77 7.24 -4.18 9.71
C ALA A 77 6.59 -5.19 10.67
N ILE A 78 7.39 -5.92 11.45
CA ILE A 78 6.92 -6.85 12.49
C ILE A 78 6.10 -6.11 13.55
N ARG A 79 6.65 -5.03 14.13
CA ARG A 79 5.93 -4.21 15.13
C ARG A 79 4.64 -3.60 14.59
N PHE A 80 4.61 -3.28 13.29
CA PHE A 80 3.40 -2.82 12.64
C PHE A 80 2.34 -3.92 12.62
N ILE A 81 2.69 -5.12 12.17
CA ILE A 81 1.76 -6.24 12.11
C ILE A 81 1.25 -6.64 13.49
N ASP A 82 2.13 -6.78 14.49
CA ASP A 82 1.74 -7.13 15.86
C ASP A 82 0.74 -6.13 16.44
N HIS A 83 1.00 -4.83 16.21
CA HIS A 83 0.12 -3.77 16.68
C HIS A 83 -1.22 -3.73 15.93
N GLU A 84 -1.22 -3.98 14.64
CA GLU A 84 -2.42 -3.82 13.81
C GLU A 84 -3.29 -5.09 13.78
N ILE A 85 -2.71 -6.29 13.91
CA ILE A 85 -3.47 -7.55 14.01
C ILE A 85 -4.51 -7.46 15.14
N SER A 86 -4.13 -6.89 16.30
CA SER A 86 -5.02 -6.76 17.45
C SER A 86 -6.17 -5.78 17.25
N LYS A 87 -6.09 -4.90 16.25
CA LYS A 87 -7.10 -3.87 15.96
C LYS A 87 -8.14 -4.31 14.94
N PHE A 88 -7.83 -5.32 14.11
CA PHE A 88 -8.81 -5.83 13.17
C PHE A 88 -9.91 -6.59 13.91
N PRO A 89 -11.21 -6.36 13.62
CA PRO A 89 -12.32 -7.00 14.30
C PRO A 89 -12.58 -8.46 13.84
N PHE A 90 -11.63 -9.03 13.11
CA PHE A 90 -11.69 -10.39 12.55
C PHE A 90 -10.30 -11.03 12.52
N ARG A 91 -10.29 -12.36 12.45
CA ARG A 91 -9.05 -13.12 12.31
C ARG A 91 -8.46 -12.94 10.91
N ILE A 92 -7.15 -12.69 10.85
CA ILE A 92 -6.41 -12.59 9.60
C ILE A 92 -5.90 -13.99 9.22
N HIS A 93 -6.19 -14.41 7.97
CA HIS A 93 -5.75 -15.71 7.45
C HIS A 93 -4.54 -15.61 6.55
N THR A 94 -4.46 -14.55 5.75
CA THR A 94 -3.38 -14.37 4.78
C THR A 94 -2.93 -12.92 4.76
N ILE A 95 -1.62 -12.71 4.81
CA ILE A 95 -0.99 -11.41 4.54
C ILE A 95 -0.30 -11.48 3.19
N ARG A 96 -0.55 -10.49 2.36
CA ARG A 96 0.08 -10.33 1.05
C ARG A 96 0.90 -9.05 1.03
N THR A 97 2.17 -9.17 0.63
CA THR A 97 3.11 -8.05 0.50
C THR A 97 3.73 -8.01 -0.89
N ASP A 98 4.41 -6.94 -1.22
CA ASP A 98 5.39 -6.94 -2.30
C ASP A 98 6.67 -7.69 -1.88
N ASN A 99 7.71 -7.64 -2.74
CA ASN A 99 9.01 -8.27 -2.46
C ASN A 99 9.98 -7.30 -1.76
N GLY A 100 9.49 -6.27 -1.06
CA GLY A 100 10.32 -5.34 -0.29
C GLY A 100 11.17 -6.07 0.74
N HIS A 101 12.42 -5.60 0.96
CA HIS A 101 13.34 -6.26 1.89
C HIS A 101 12.83 -6.26 3.34
N GLU A 102 11.95 -5.31 3.70
CA GLU A 102 11.29 -5.20 4.99
C GLU A 102 10.29 -6.32 5.27
N PHE A 103 9.79 -6.99 4.21
CA PHE A 103 8.84 -8.10 4.30
C PHE A 103 9.47 -9.48 4.10
N GLN A 104 10.80 -9.54 4.00
CA GLN A 104 11.53 -10.80 3.80
C GLN A 104 12.00 -11.42 5.12
N ALA A 105 12.60 -12.58 5.04
CA ALA A 105 13.28 -13.28 6.12
C ALA A 105 12.53 -13.24 7.47
N LYS A 106 12.98 -12.39 8.41
CA LYS A 106 12.41 -12.32 9.77
C LYS A 106 10.91 -11.99 9.77
N PHE A 107 10.46 -11.08 8.90
CA PHE A 107 9.05 -10.75 8.77
C PHE A 107 8.22 -11.94 8.29
N HIS A 108 8.71 -12.64 7.27
CA HIS A 108 8.04 -13.83 6.74
C HIS A 108 7.84 -14.89 7.82
N TRP A 109 8.91 -15.27 8.51
CA TRP A 109 8.84 -16.27 9.56
C TRP A 109 7.95 -15.85 10.73
N HIS A 110 8.03 -14.58 11.14
CA HIS A 110 7.19 -14.06 12.21
C HIS A 110 5.69 -14.17 11.88
N VAL A 111 5.29 -13.82 10.65
CA VAL A 111 3.90 -13.94 10.20
C VAL A 111 3.43 -15.41 10.17
N GLU A 112 4.27 -16.31 9.70
CA GLU A 112 3.98 -17.76 9.69
C GLU A 112 3.87 -18.32 11.13
N ASP A 113 4.72 -17.89 12.06
CA ASP A 113 4.67 -18.27 13.48
C ASP A 113 3.36 -17.81 14.16
N LEU A 114 2.77 -16.72 13.71
CA LEU A 114 1.42 -16.27 14.14
C LEU A 114 0.28 -17.12 13.56
N GLY A 115 0.59 -18.12 12.76
CA GLY A 115 -0.40 -18.95 12.06
C GLY A 115 -1.11 -18.21 10.90
N ILE A 116 -0.48 -17.19 10.35
CA ILE A 116 -0.97 -16.39 9.23
C ILE A 116 -0.14 -16.72 8.00
N ARG A 117 -0.78 -17.08 6.90
CA ARG A 117 -0.08 -17.38 5.65
C ARG A 117 0.49 -16.11 5.02
N HIS A 118 1.80 -16.09 4.73
CA HIS A 118 2.45 -14.99 4.02
C HIS A 118 2.63 -15.29 2.53
N ILE A 119 2.16 -14.37 1.66
CA ILE A 119 2.24 -14.51 0.20
C ILE A 119 2.87 -13.24 -0.39
N TYR A 120 3.88 -13.44 -1.24
CA TYR A 120 4.45 -12.35 -2.03
C TYR A 120 3.65 -12.10 -3.31
N ASN A 121 3.55 -10.84 -3.69
CA ASN A 121 3.01 -10.46 -5.00
C ASN A 121 3.93 -10.99 -6.12
N ARG A 122 3.30 -11.51 -7.16
CA ARG A 122 4.05 -11.88 -8.35
C ARG A 122 4.62 -10.61 -9.00
N PRO A 123 5.89 -10.61 -9.44
CA PRO A 123 6.45 -9.50 -10.19
C PRO A 123 5.55 -9.15 -11.38
N ARG A 124 5.42 -7.86 -11.69
CA ARG A 124 4.62 -7.34 -12.82
C ARG A 124 3.12 -7.66 -12.77
N SER A 125 2.53 -7.78 -11.59
CA SER A 125 1.08 -7.98 -11.41
C SER A 125 0.44 -6.79 -10.68
N PRO A 126 0.30 -5.62 -11.31
CA PRO A 126 -0.16 -4.38 -10.66
C PRO A 126 -1.60 -4.49 -10.12
N THR A 127 -2.42 -5.37 -10.71
CA THR A 127 -3.81 -5.54 -10.27
C THR A 127 -3.96 -6.09 -8.85
N LEU A 128 -2.91 -6.70 -8.28
CA LEU A 128 -2.95 -7.32 -6.96
C LEU A 128 -2.77 -6.32 -5.81
N ASN A 129 -2.25 -5.12 -6.06
CA ASN A 129 -2.04 -4.06 -5.06
C ASN A 129 -3.01 -2.87 -5.19
N GLY A 130 -3.95 -2.94 -6.09
CA GLY A 130 -4.81 -1.81 -6.44
C GLY A 130 -5.60 -1.19 -5.29
N LYS A 131 -5.92 -1.95 -4.23
CA LYS A 131 -6.61 -1.41 -3.04
C LYS A 131 -5.66 -0.59 -2.17
N VAL A 132 -4.45 -1.09 -1.92
CA VAL A 132 -3.44 -0.37 -1.13
C VAL A 132 -2.98 0.88 -1.87
N GLU A 133 -2.70 0.78 -3.17
CA GLU A 133 -2.33 1.92 -4.00
C GLU A 133 -3.41 3.01 -3.99
N ARG A 134 -4.70 2.62 -4.09
CA ARG A 134 -5.83 3.56 -3.96
C ARG A 134 -5.88 4.18 -2.56
N SER A 135 -5.64 3.40 -1.52
CA SER A 135 -5.56 3.90 -0.15
C SER A 135 -4.45 4.94 -0.01
N HIS A 136 -3.28 4.69 -0.60
CA HIS A 136 -2.16 5.63 -0.61
C HIS A 136 -2.50 6.92 -1.38
N ALA A 137 -3.18 6.81 -2.53
CA ALA A 137 -3.61 7.98 -3.30
C ALA A 137 -4.63 8.83 -2.53
N THR A 138 -5.56 8.20 -1.82
CA THR A 138 -6.51 8.89 -0.93
C THR A 138 -5.77 9.61 0.20
N ASP A 139 -4.81 8.96 0.84
CA ASP A 139 -4.00 9.58 1.90
C ASP A 139 -3.21 10.79 1.39
N ASP A 140 -2.70 10.73 0.16
CA ASP A 140 -1.97 11.86 -0.46
C ASP A 140 -2.88 13.07 -0.63
N ILE A 141 -4.08 12.86 -1.16
CA ILE A 141 -5.02 13.95 -1.47
C ILE A 141 -5.65 14.51 -0.19
N GLU A 142 -6.16 13.64 0.66
CA GLU A 142 -6.99 14.04 1.80
C GLU A 142 -6.18 14.44 3.04
N PHE A 143 -4.95 13.97 3.16
CA PHE A 143 -4.14 14.20 4.36
C PHE A 143 -2.80 14.88 4.07
N TYR A 144 -1.95 14.32 3.22
CA TYR A 144 -0.59 14.83 3.06
C TYR A 144 -0.51 16.14 2.27
N GLN A 145 -1.38 16.35 1.28
CA GLN A 145 -1.45 17.62 0.57
C GLN A 145 -1.92 18.75 1.50
N LEU A 146 -2.95 18.48 2.30
CA LEU A 146 -3.44 19.45 3.29
C LEU A 146 -2.38 19.82 4.33
N LEU A 147 -1.61 18.84 4.82
CA LEU A 147 -0.50 19.11 5.72
C LEU A 147 0.58 19.98 5.09
N THR A 148 0.87 19.80 3.82
CA THR A 148 1.85 20.62 3.08
C THR A 148 1.38 22.08 3.00
N TYR A 149 0.09 22.33 2.72
CA TYR A 149 -0.48 23.67 2.70
C TYR A 149 -0.49 24.33 4.09
N VAL A 150 -0.84 23.59 5.12
CA VAL A 150 -0.84 24.08 6.51
C VAL A 150 0.59 24.38 6.99
N LEU A 151 1.58 23.57 6.62
CA LEU A 151 2.99 23.78 6.95
C LEU A 151 3.60 24.97 6.22
N MET A 152 3.15 25.29 4.99
CA MET A 152 3.56 26.50 4.29
C MET A 152 2.93 27.77 4.86
N GLY A 153 1.73 27.68 5.47
CA GLY A 153 1.01 28.82 6.01
C GLY A 153 1.18 29.10 7.51
N LEU A 154 1.57 28.08 8.29
CA LEU A 154 1.72 28.18 9.73
C LEU A 154 2.98 27.42 10.17
N CYS A 155 3.78 28.01 11.04
CA CYS A 155 4.96 27.40 11.67
C CYS A 155 4.58 26.21 12.58
N VAL A 156 3.97 25.16 12.00
CA VAL A 156 3.35 23.98 12.69
C VAL A 156 4.36 22.86 12.92
N GLY A 157 5.66 23.08 12.67
CA GLY A 157 6.71 22.09 12.89
C GLY A 157 6.72 21.44 14.29
N LYS A 158 6.28 22.17 15.34
CA LYS A 158 6.21 21.65 16.71
C LYS A 158 5.02 20.72 16.97
N LEU A 159 3.92 20.86 16.26
CA LEU A 159 2.72 20.03 16.47
C LEU A 159 2.86 18.65 15.78
N LEU A 160 3.44 18.64 14.60
CA LEU A 160 3.71 17.41 13.86
C LEU A 160 4.78 16.54 14.55
N MET A 161 5.85 17.12 15.05
CA MET A 161 6.89 16.39 15.79
C MET A 161 6.30 15.70 17.03
N ARG A 162 5.40 16.36 17.78
CA ARG A 162 4.70 15.74 18.92
C ARG A 162 3.78 14.57 18.53
N TYR A 163 3.20 14.61 17.35
CA TYR A 163 2.34 13.53 16.86
C TYR A 163 3.16 12.30 16.47
N PHE A 164 4.36 12.50 15.90
CA PHE A 164 5.27 11.43 15.49
C PHE A 164 6.13 10.84 16.60
N GLU A 165 6.29 11.55 17.74
CA GLU A 165 7.04 11.08 18.90
C GLU A 165 6.21 10.24 19.88
N LYS A 166 4.87 10.33 19.83
CA LYS A 166 3.95 9.59 20.71
C LYS A 166 3.40 8.29 20.13
N GLY A 167 3.81 7.90 18.93
CA GLY A 167 3.43 6.64 18.27
C GLY A 167 4.65 5.64 18.22
#